data_f153d61676c4bfdcd909207193cf217f
#
_entry.id   f153d61676c4bfdcd909207193cf217f
#
_cell.length_a   1.000
_cell.length_b   1.000
_cell.length_c   1.000
_cell.angle_alpha   90.00
_cell.angle_beta   90.00
_cell.angle_gamma   90.00
#
_symmetry.space_group_name_H-M   'P 1'
#
loop_
_entity.id
_entity.type
_entity.pdbx_description
1 polymer ?
#
loop_
_entity_poly.entity_id
_entity_poly.type
_entity_poly.pdbx_seq_one_letter_code
_entity_poly.pdbx_strand_id
1 'polypeptide(L)'
;MSAGTDLASAAKLSPVVGQSVYLGRIDYGVAWKLQQLAVEQRQLGQIPDTLLLCEHSDVITVGRRQTGLGNVLDRRFPVFEIERGGDVTYHGPGQLVGYPIVALRPSEDPAQPFGEQDLHAFLRALEEGLIRLCVDCGIASDRKPRYTGVWTADLRWKLASLGVAVRRWVTSHGFALNVTTDLTRFFAINPCGMQAEVMSSLVQLGAQRDGQPVTLELLLEPCARAIGDALGRRLPLRSLAESGLGPLLDEARLRPELPRLTSDQDRLA
;
A
#
# COMPACT_ATOMS: atom_id res chain seq x y z
N MET A 1 -28.55 -15.49 47.52
CA MET A 1 -29.04 -14.77 46.34
C MET A 1 -27.79 -14.33 45.59
N SER A 2 -27.40 -15.10 44.58
CA SER A 2 -26.21 -14.86 43.76
C SER A 2 -26.68 -14.14 42.50
N ALA A 3 -26.23 -12.90 42.35
CA ALA A 3 -26.44 -12.13 41.14
C ALA A 3 -25.43 -12.58 40.11
N GLY A 4 -25.88 -13.38 39.13
CA GLY A 4 -25.10 -13.71 37.93
C GLY A 4 -24.95 -12.47 37.09
N THR A 5 -23.73 -11.96 36.96
CA THR A 5 -23.36 -10.95 35.96
C THR A 5 -23.32 -11.62 34.59
N ASP A 6 -24.40 -11.38 33.84
CA ASP A 6 -24.52 -11.77 32.43
C ASP A 6 -23.51 -10.90 31.64
N LEU A 7 -22.37 -11.47 31.26
CA LEU A 7 -21.42 -10.85 30.34
C LEU A 7 -22.08 -10.88 28.96
N ALA A 8 -22.75 -9.79 28.63
CA ALA A 8 -23.33 -9.57 27.32
C ALA A 8 -22.29 -9.88 26.24
N SER A 9 -22.56 -10.91 25.46
CA SER A 9 -21.87 -11.27 24.24
C SER A 9 -21.87 -10.04 23.32
N ALA A 10 -20.70 -9.38 23.22
CA ALA A 10 -20.50 -8.33 22.22
C ALA A 10 -20.70 -8.97 20.85
N ALA A 11 -21.82 -8.68 20.23
CA ALA A 11 -22.12 -9.11 18.88
C ALA A 11 -20.99 -8.63 17.97
N LYS A 12 -20.19 -9.55 17.43
CA LYS A 12 -19.18 -9.23 16.41
C LYS A 12 -19.92 -8.67 15.21
N LEU A 13 -19.83 -7.37 14.99
CA LEU A 13 -20.36 -6.74 13.80
C LEU A 13 -19.76 -7.41 12.56
N SER A 14 -20.61 -7.61 11.56
CA SER A 14 -20.19 -8.15 10.29
C SER A 14 -19.22 -7.15 9.63
N PRO A 15 -18.06 -7.61 9.16
CA PRO A 15 -17.09 -6.70 8.54
C PRO A 15 -17.70 -6.01 7.31
N VAL A 16 -17.32 -4.76 7.07
CA VAL A 16 -17.70 -4.04 5.85
C VAL A 16 -17.20 -4.82 4.63
N VAL A 17 -18.09 -5.11 3.70
CA VAL A 17 -17.74 -5.85 2.48
C VAL A 17 -17.23 -4.85 1.44
N GLY A 18 -16.00 -5.06 1.04
CA GLY A 18 -15.34 -4.36 -0.05
C GLY A 18 -14.87 -5.36 -1.11
N GLN A 19 -13.80 -5.02 -1.82
CA GLN A 19 -13.19 -5.87 -2.83
C GLN A 19 -11.68 -5.64 -2.91
N SER A 20 -10.95 -6.57 -3.48
CA SER A 20 -9.59 -6.36 -3.96
C SER A 20 -9.47 -6.74 -5.43
N VAL A 21 -8.59 -6.07 -6.17
CA VAL A 21 -8.38 -6.31 -7.60
C VAL A 21 -6.89 -6.28 -7.89
N TYR A 22 -6.40 -7.30 -8.59
CA TYR A 22 -5.03 -7.31 -9.09
C TYR A 22 -4.98 -6.77 -10.51
N LEU A 23 -4.18 -5.74 -10.73
CA LEU A 23 -4.07 -5.04 -12.01
C LEU A 23 -2.90 -5.55 -12.87
N GLY A 24 -2.14 -6.53 -12.37
CA GLY A 24 -0.89 -6.95 -13.00
C GLY A 24 0.19 -5.87 -12.92
N ARG A 25 1.14 -5.93 -13.86
CA ARG A 25 2.14 -4.86 -14.02
C ARG A 25 1.54 -3.70 -14.79
N ILE A 26 1.52 -2.52 -14.18
CA ILE A 26 0.86 -1.33 -14.71
C ILE A 26 1.78 -0.11 -14.61
N ASP A 27 1.73 0.79 -15.59
CA ASP A 27 2.41 2.09 -15.54
C ASP A 27 1.94 2.90 -14.32
N TYR A 28 2.88 3.61 -13.68
CA TYR A 28 2.58 4.36 -12.46
C TYR A 28 1.57 5.49 -12.69
N GLY A 29 1.71 6.23 -13.81
CA GLY A 29 0.80 7.32 -14.13
C GLY A 29 -0.62 6.84 -14.40
N VAL A 30 -0.77 5.68 -15.03
CA VAL A 30 -2.08 5.02 -15.22
C VAL A 30 -2.67 4.60 -13.87
N ALA A 31 -1.86 3.96 -13.01
CA ALA A 31 -2.33 3.53 -11.69
C ALA A 31 -2.69 4.71 -10.78
N TRP A 32 -1.91 5.78 -10.84
CA TRP A 32 -2.21 6.99 -10.06
C TRP A 32 -3.51 7.66 -10.55
N LYS A 33 -3.71 7.77 -11.87
CA LYS A 33 -4.98 8.27 -12.43
C LYS A 33 -6.17 7.39 -12.03
N LEU A 34 -6.01 6.07 -12.09
CA LEU A 34 -7.04 5.14 -11.65
C LEU A 34 -7.39 5.33 -10.16
N GLN A 35 -6.40 5.57 -9.29
CA GLN A 35 -6.64 5.86 -7.87
C GLN A 35 -7.47 7.13 -7.71
N GLN A 36 -7.16 8.21 -8.43
CA GLN A 36 -7.93 9.47 -8.37
C GLN A 36 -9.40 9.24 -8.73
N LEU A 37 -9.65 8.55 -9.86
CA LEU A 37 -11.00 8.20 -10.30
C LEU A 37 -11.71 7.30 -9.29
N ALA A 38 -11.03 6.28 -8.76
CA ALA A 38 -11.59 5.39 -7.75
C ALA A 38 -11.93 6.12 -6.44
N VAL A 39 -11.10 7.08 -6.01
CA VAL A 39 -11.41 7.95 -4.85
C VAL A 39 -12.70 8.73 -5.09
N GLU A 40 -12.88 9.33 -6.26
CA GLU A 40 -14.11 10.07 -6.61
C GLU A 40 -15.33 9.16 -6.62
N GLN A 41 -15.24 7.99 -7.25
CA GLN A 41 -16.32 7.00 -7.28
C GLN A 41 -16.67 6.48 -5.88
N ARG A 42 -15.64 6.28 -5.04
CA ARG A 42 -15.85 5.86 -3.64
C ARG A 42 -16.52 6.94 -2.80
N GLN A 43 -16.17 8.22 -3.00
CA GLN A 43 -16.82 9.36 -2.35
C GLN A 43 -18.31 9.45 -2.71
N LEU A 44 -18.64 9.13 -3.96
CA LEU A 44 -20.04 9.09 -4.45
C LEU A 44 -20.77 7.81 -4.03
N GLY A 45 -20.10 6.84 -3.40
CA GLY A 45 -20.69 5.55 -3.02
C GLY A 45 -20.96 4.60 -4.19
N GLN A 46 -20.36 4.88 -5.36
CA GLN A 46 -20.56 4.09 -6.59
C GLN A 46 -19.68 2.84 -6.64
N ILE A 47 -18.60 2.81 -5.88
CA ILE A 47 -17.80 1.60 -5.66
C ILE A 47 -17.64 1.35 -4.16
N PRO A 48 -17.46 0.08 -3.74
CA PRO A 48 -17.17 -0.26 -2.35
C PRO A 48 -15.73 0.15 -1.96
N ASP A 49 -15.36 -0.03 -0.68
CA ASP A 49 -13.96 0.00 -0.27
C ASP A 49 -13.17 -0.99 -1.12
N THR A 50 -12.09 -0.53 -1.75
CA THR A 50 -11.38 -1.29 -2.78
C THR A 50 -9.89 -1.27 -2.50
N LEU A 51 -9.26 -2.46 -2.47
CA LEU A 51 -7.80 -2.59 -2.46
C LEU A 51 -7.33 -2.90 -3.88
N LEU A 52 -6.63 -1.96 -4.50
CA LEU A 52 -5.93 -2.19 -5.76
C LEU A 52 -4.57 -2.80 -5.46
N LEU A 53 -4.28 -3.97 -6.00
CA LEU A 53 -2.98 -4.62 -5.94
C LEU A 53 -2.33 -4.56 -7.32
N CYS A 54 -1.04 -4.26 -7.38
CA CYS A 54 -0.32 -4.18 -8.65
C CYS A 54 1.19 -4.36 -8.47
N GLU A 55 1.88 -4.38 -9.59
CA GLU A 55 3.30 -4.23 -9.74
C GLU A 55 3.56 -3.06 -10.69
N HIS A 56 4.64 -2.31 -10.52
CA HIS A 56 5.02 -1.24 -11.43
C HIS A 56 6.27 -1.60 -12.25
N SER A 57 6.44 -0.94 -13.38
CA SER A 57 7.75 -0.75 -13.99
C SER A 57 8.59 0.17 -13.11
N ASP A 58 9.92 0.19 -13.33
CA ASP A 58 10.84 1.03 -12.55
C ASP A 58 10.37 2.49 -12.50
N VAL A 59 10.13 3.01 -11.30
CA VAL A 59 9.66 4.38 -11.07
C VAL A 59 10.06 4.87 -9.69
N ILE A 60 10.33 6.17 -9.58
CA ILE A 60 10.58 6.85 -8.31
C ILE A 60 9.37 7.74 -8.00
N THR A 61 8.89 7.69 -6.77
CA THR A 61 7.85 8.59 -6.29
C THR A 61 8.34 9.44 -5.12
N VAL A 62 8.04 10.73 -5.17
CA VAL A 62 8.43 11.72 -4.17
C VAL A 62 7.16 12.21 -3.47
N GLY A 63 7.10 12.01 -2.16
CA GLY A 63 6.00 12.48 -1.32
C GLY A 63 6.17 13.95 -0.89
N ARG A 64 5.30 14.40 0.00
CA ARG A 64 5.21 15.81 0.42
C ARG A 64 6.36 16.33 1.30
N ARG A 65 7.32 15.51 1.73
CA ARG A 65 8.46 16.01 2.48
C ARG A 65 9.34 16.90 1.59
N GLN A 66 9.73 18.07 2.10
CA GLN A 66 10.51 19.07 1.36
C GLN A 66 11.87 18.56 0.86
N THR A 67 12.44 17.54 1.51
CA THR A 67 13.72 16.93 1.15
C THR A 67 13.63 15.89 0.03
N GLY A 68 12.42 15.54 -0.41
CA GLY A 68 12.19 14.37 -1.27
C GLY A 68 12.98 14.39 -2.58
N LEU A 69 12.98 15.51 -3.32
CA LEU A 69 13.75 15.64 -4.58
C LEU A 69 15.26 15.57 -4.36
N GLY A 70 15.77 16.09 -3.25
CA GLY A 70 17.18 16.02 -2.88
C GLY A 70 17.66 14.58 -2.57
N ASN A 71 16.74 13.68 -2.29
CA ASN A 71 16.99 12.28 -2.04
C ASN A 71 16.91 11.40 -3.31
N VAL A 72 16.67 11.97 -4.49
CA VAL A 72 16.79 11.30 -5.79
C VAL A 72 18.23 11.45 -6.27
N LEU A 73 19.02 10.36 -6.21
CA LEU A 73 20.44 10.34 -6.54
C LEU A 73 20.68 10.08 -8.03
N ASP A 74 19.81 9.30 -8.65
CA ASP A 74 19.91 8.90 -10.04
C ASP A 74 18.53 9.01 -10.70
N ARG A 75 18.46 9.76 -11.80
CA ARG A 75 17.22 10.05 -12.53
C ARG A 75 17.01 9.18 -13.76
N ARG A 76 17.63 8.00 -13.79
CA ARG A 76 17.41 7.01 -14.87
C ARG A 76 15.98 6.50 -14.93
N PHE A 77 15.22 6.59 -13.83
CA PHE A 77 13.83 6.19 -13.75
C PHE A 77 12.90 7.41 -13.79
N PRO A 78 11.68 7.26 -14.33
CA PRO A 78 10.66 8.31 -14.24
C PRO A 78 10.42 8.73 -12.78
N VAL A 79 10.26 10.04 -12.53
CA VAL A 79 10.03 10.59 -11.19
C VAL A 79 8.66 11.26 -11.15
N PHE A 80 7.82 10.84 -10.21
CA PHE A 80 6.51 11.44 -9.94
C PHE A 80 6.50 12.14 -8.59
N GLU A 81 6.14 13.41 -8.55
CA GLU A 81 5.82 14.13 -7.33
C GLU A 81 4.35 13.96 -7.02
N ILE A 82 4.06 13.42 -5.84
CA ILE A 82 2.71 13.00 -5.47
C ILE A 82 2.31 13.46 -4.08
N GLU A 83 1.00 13.44 -3.80
CA GLU A 83 0.41 13.98 -2.59
C GLU A 83 0.52 13.07 -1.34
N ARG A 84 1.09 11.85 -1.44
CA ARG A 84 1.22 10.98 -0.26
C ARG A 84 2.14 11.55 0.81
N GLY A 85 1.92 11.13 2.03
CA GLY A 85 2.86 11.37 3.13
C GLY A 85 4.21 10.67 2.90
N GLY A 86 5.24 11.13 3.61
CA GLY A 86 6.58 10.57 3.53
C GLY A 86 7.47 11.25 2.49
N ASP A 87 8.59 10.61 2.23
CA ASP A 87 9.71 11.09 1.40
C ASP A 87 9.75 10.31 0.06
N VAL A 88 10.93 10.13 -0.50
CA VAL A 88 11.16 9.37 -1.73
C VAL A 88 11.05 7.88 -1.49
N THR A 89 10.53 7.15 -2.48
CA THR A 89 10.63 5.70 -2.58
C THR A 89 10.75 5.26 -4.04
N TYR A 90 11.17 4.02 -4.22
CA TYR A 90 11.24 3.33 -5.51
C TYR A 90 10.15 2.27 -5.59
N HIS A 91 9.59 2.11 -6.78
CA HIS A 91 8.73 0.97 -7.13
C HIS A 91 9.29 0.30 -8.39
N GLY A 92 9.14 -1.00 -8.48
CA GLY A 92 9.60 -1.78 -9.63
C GLY A 92 9.16 -3.23 -9.60
N PRO A 93 9.61 -4.01 -10.60
CA PRO A 93 9.30 -5.42 -10.72
C PRO A 93 9.64 -6.21 -9.44
N GLY A 94 8.76 -7.16 -9.09
CA GLY A 94 8.90 -7.97 -7.88
C GLY A 94 8.45 -7.29 -6.59
N GLN A 95 7.93 -6.05 -6.65
CA GLN A 95 7.38 -5.35 -5.51
C GLN A 95 5.85 -5.41 -5.53
N LEU A 96 5.23 -5.97 -4.50
CA LEU A 96 3.77 -5.97 -4.34
C LEU A 96 3.32 -4.62 -3.81
N VAL A 97 2.65 -3.84 -4.65
CA VAL A 97 2.09 -2.53 -4.31
C VAL A 97 0.61 -2.65 -4.05
N GLY A 98 0.14 -2.05 -2.96
CA GLY A 98 -1.27 -2.03 -2.59
C GLY A 98 -1.77 -0.61 -2.32
N TYR A 99 -2.89 -0.27 -2.97
CA TYR A 99 -3.58 1.00 -2.83
C TYR A 99 -4.98 0.80 -2.24
N PRO A 100 -5.15 0.89 -0.91
CA PRO A 100 -6.46 0.82 -0.29
C PRO A 100 -7.21 2.15 -0.51
N ILE A 101 -8.27 2.09 -1.31
CA ILE A 101 -9.24 3.18 -1.53
C ILE A 101 -10.39 2.95 -0.57
N VAL A 102 -10.28 3.49 0.62
CA VAL A 102 -11.16 3.20 1.76
C VAL A 102 -11.76 4.48 2.31
N ALA A 103 -13.05 4.49 2.58
CA ALA A 103 -13.69 5.60 3.28
C ALA A 103 -13.46 5.45 4.78
N LEU A 104 -12.71 6.41 5.35
CA LEU A 104 -12.53 6.57 6.79
C LEU A 104 -13.74 7.32 7.34
N ARG A 105 -14.70 6.60 7.94
CA ARG A 105 -15.90 7.20 8.53
C ARG A 105 -15.76 7.19 10.04
N PRO A 106 -16.34 8.18 10.74
CA PRO A 106 -16.59 8.06 12.16
C PRO A 106 -17.35 6.76 12.39
N SER A 107 -16.86 5.90 13.24
CA SER A 107 -17.59 4.73 13.68
C SER A 107 -18.36 5.09 14.93
N GLU A 108 -19.67 4.83 14.95
CA GLU A 108 -20.48 4.88 16.16
C GLU A 108 -20.21 3.65 17.04
N ASP A 109 -19.48 2.67 16.52
CA ASP A 109 -19.12 1.45 17.20
C ASP A 109 -17.66 1.46 17.66
N PRO A 110 -17.42 1.52 18.99
CA PRO A 110 -16.07 1.51 19.55
C PRO A 110 -15.29 0.20 19.29
N ALA A 111 -15.94 -0.86 18.82
CA ALA A 111 -15.28 -2.12 18.48
C ALA A 111 -14.71 -2.13 17.06
N GLN A 112 -14.95 -1.12 16.22
CA GLN A 112 -14.32 -1.02 14.92
C GLN A 112 -12.88 -0.51 15.04
N PRO A 113 -11.90 -1.14 14.33
CA PRO A 113 -10.47 -0.78 14.45
C PRO A 113 -10.16 0.66 13.99
N PHE A 114 -11.09 1.33 13.29
CA PHE A 114 -11.02 2.74 12.89
C PHE A 114 -12.31 3.43 13.31
N GLY A 115 -12.53 3.53 14.61
CA GLY A 115 -13.70 4.18 15.18
C GLY A 115 -13.82 5.65 14.83
N GLU A 116 -12.73 6.29 14.40
CA GLU A 116 -12.65 7.69 14.05
C GLU A 116 -11.88 7.90 12.74
N GLN A 117 -11.99 9.10 12.19
CA GLN A 117 -11.23 9.55 11.02
C GLN A 117 -9.75 9.76 11.42
N ASP A 118 -9.07 8.66 11.79
CA ASP A 118 -7.68 8.63 12.25
C ASP A 118 -6.75 8.01 11.22
N LEU A 119 -5.97 8.87 10.56
CA LEU A 119 -4.99 8.45 9.57
C LEU A 119 -3.80 7.67 10.18
N HIS A 120 -3.45 7.97 11.42
CA HIS A 120 -2.38 7.25 12.11
C HIS A 120 -2.82 5.83 12.46
N ALA A 121 -4.03 5.67 12.99
CA ALA A 121 -4.62 4.34 13.24
C ALA A 121 -4.73 3.54 11.95
N PHE A 122 -5.15 4.17 10.84
CA PHE A 122 -5.19 3.54 9.52
C PHE A 122 -3.80 3.04 9.07
N LEU A 123 -2.76 3.88 9.18
CA LEU A 123 -1.39 3.46 8.85
C LEU A 123 -0.91 2.30 9.73
N ARG A 124 -1.22 2.34 11.03
CA ARG A 124 -0.88 1.25 11.97
C ARG A 124 -1.58 -0.06 11.62
N ALA A 125 -2.80 0.00 11.13
CA ALA A 125 -3.49 -1.20 10.68
C ALA A 125 -2.92 -1.74 9.36
N LEU A 126 -2.53 -0.90 8.42
CA LEU A 126 -1.82 -1.37 7.22
C LEU A 126 -0.50 -2.06 7.58
N GLU A 127 0.28 -1.49 8.52
CA GLU A 127 1.49 -2.13 9.03
C GLU A 127 1.16 -3.48 9.67
N GLU A 128 0.12 -3.56 10.50
CA GLU A 128 -0.33 -4.80 11.14
C GLU A 128 -0.67 -5.89 10.12
N GLY A 129 -1.44 -5.55 9.08
CA GLY A 129 -1.76 -6.50 8.02
C GLY A 129 -0.52 -7.03 7.30
N LEU A 130 0.44 -6.14 6.99
CA LEU A 130 1.70 -6.53 6.37
C LEU A 130 2.61 -7.35 7.29
N ILE A 131 2.65 -7.03 8.59
CA ILE A 131 3.40 -7.81 9.59
C ILE A 131 2.85 -9.22 9.64
N ARG A 132 1.53 -9.41 9.73
CA ARG A 132 0.90 -10.73 9.71
C ARG A 132 1.23 -11.50 8.44
N LEU A 133 1.17 -10.84 7.29
CA LEU A 133 1.54 -11.45 6.01
C LEU A 133 3.00 -11.91 5.99
N CYS A 134 3.93 -11.09 6.49
CA CYS A 134 5.34 -11.48 6.59
C CYS A 134 5.55 -12.67 7.55
N VAL A 135 4.89 -12.69 8.71
CA VAL A 135 4.93 -13.78 9.68
C VAL A 135 4.38 -15.07 9.08
N ASP A 136 3.27 -14.99 8.33
CA ASP A 136 2.70 -16.14 7.60
C ASP A 136 3.64 -16.71 6.53
N CYS A 137 4.62 -15.91 6.09
CA CYS A 137 5.68 -16.32 5.17
C CYS A 137 6.98 -16.75 5.90
N GLY A 138 6.95 -16.89 7.22
CA GLY A 138 8.10 -17.29 8.04
C GLY A 138 9.07 -16.16 8.38
N ILE A 139 8.74 -14.90 8.10
CA ILE A 139 9.60 -13.75 8.39
C ILE A 139 9.07 -13.00 9.62
N ALA A 140 9.75 -13.16 10.76
CA ALA A 140 9.46 -12.37 11.94
C ALA A 140 9.67 -10.88 11.65
N SER A 141 8.64 -10.08 11.85
CA SER A 141 8.64 -8.67 11.48
C SER A 141 7.88 -7.81 12.50
N ASP A 142 8.22 -6.52 12.54
CA ASP A 142 7.65 -5.56 13.47
C ASP A 142 7.73 -4.12 12.91
N ARG A 143 7.22 -3.17 13.68
CA ARG A 143 7.34 -1.72 13.47
C ARG A 143 8.65 -1.21 14.07
N LYS A 144 9.33 -0.33 13.33
CA LYS A 144 10.50 0.37 13.87
C LYS A 144 10.07 1.73 14.45
N PRO A 145 10.39 2.06 15.71
CA PRO A 145 10.05 3.35 16.30
C PRO A 145 10.51 4.52 15.42
N ARG A 146 9.67 5.54 15.26
CA ARG A 146 9.89 6.75 14.46
C ARG A 146 9.92 6.55 12.94
N TYR A 147 9.85 5.32 12.43
CA TYR A 147 9.84 5.02 10.99
C TYR A 147 8.53 4.31 10.62
N THR A 148 7.81 4.86 9.65
CA THR A 148 6.65 4.18 9.06
C THR A 148 7.13 3.10 8.11
N GLY A 149 6.58 1.89 8.25
CA GLY A 149 6.95 0.74 7.44
C GLY A 149 7.01 -0.56 8.24
N VAL A 150 7.28 -1.65 7.55
CA VAL A 150 7.48 -2.97 8.16
C VAL A 150 8.94 -3.34 8.06
N TRP A 151 9.47 -3.82 9.17
CA TRP A 151 10.87 -4.18 9.34
C TRP A 151 10.98 -5.63 9.83
N THR A 152 12.14 -6.27 9.65
CA THR A 152 12.43 -7.51 10.38
C THR A 152 12.38 -7.26 11.89
N ALA A 153 12.07 -8.29 12.69
CA ALA A 153 11.91 -8.17 14.14
C ALA A 153 13.19 -7.66 14.85
N ASP A 154 14.37 -7.90 14.27
CA ASP A 154 15.65 -7.34 14.75
C ASP A 154 15.85 -5.87 14.31
N LEU A 155 14.89 -5.28 13.61
CA LEU A 155 14.86 -3.89 13.12
C LEU A 155 16.01 -3.52 12.17
N ARG A 156 16.68 -4.51 11.59
CA ARG A 156 17.80 -4.29 10.65
C ARG A 156 17.32 -3.96 9.25
N TRP A 157 16.32 -4.71 8.74
CA TRP A 157 15.93 -4.68 7.35
C TRP A 157 14.51 -4.17 7.18
N LYS A 158 14.32 -3.26 6.25
CA LYS A 158 13.00 -2.74 5.87
C LYS A 158 12.41 -3.57 4.74
N LEU A 159 11.24 -4.16 5.01
CA LEU A 159 10.50 -5.02 4.08
C LEU A 159 9.45 -4.27 3.29
N ALA A 160 8.78 -3.31 3.93
CA ALA A 160 7.73 -2.54 3.30
C ALA A 160 7.82 -1.05 3.63
N SER A 161 7.50 -0.22 2.65
CA SER A 161 7.31 1.22 2.76
C SER A 161 5.83 1.55 2.70
N LEU A 162 5.40 2.52 3.50
CA LEU A 162 4.02 2.99 3.53
C LEU A 162 3.97 4.52 3.40
N GLY A 163 2.99 4.98 2.65
CA GLY A 163 2.68 6.40 2.54
C GLY A 163 1.30 6.57 1.91
N VAL A 164 0.41 7.29 2.58
CA VAL A 164 -0.99 7.47 2.16
C VAL A 164 -1.33 8.94 2.02
N ALA A 165 -2.39 9.22 1.27
CA ALA A 165 -3.07 10.49 1.24
C ALA A 165 -4.55 10.28 1.56
N VAL A 166 -5.23 11.37 1.97
CA VAL A 166 -6.67 11.38 2.24
C VAL A 166 -7.29 12.58 1.56
N ARG A 167 -8.37 12.36 0.82
CA ARG A 167 -9.18 13.42 0.24
C ARG A 167 -10.64 13.19 0.62
N ARG A 168 -11.24 14.12 1.37
CA ARG A 168 -12.60 14.00 1.90
C ARG A 168 -12.84 12.66 2.59
N TRP A 169 -11.88 12.25 3.41
CA TRP A 169 -11.90 11.02 4.20
C TRP A 169 -11.91 9.72 3.37
N VAL A 170 -11.54 9.76 2.09
CA VAL A 170 -11.20 8.57 1.30
C VAL A 170 -9.70 8.53 1.08
N THR A 171 -9.11 7.36 1.33
CA THR A 171 -7.67 7.13 1.23
C THR A 171 -7.21 6.88 -0.20
N SER A 172 -5.95 7.20 -0.50
CA SER A 172 -5.23 6.83 -1.71
C SER A 172 -3.76 6.55 -1.40
N HIS A 173 -3.01 6.04 -2.36
CA HIS A 173 -1.71 5.45 -2.16
C HIS A 173 -1.78 4.31 -1.13
N GLY A 174 -0.71 3.93 -0.48
CA GLY A 174 -0.77 2.81 0.46
C GLY A 174 0.60 2.25 0.82
N PHE A 175 0.91 1.04 0.36
CA PHE A 175 2.12 0.34 0.72
C PHE A 175 2.83 -0.29 -0.49
N ALA A 176 4.11 -0.59 -0.28
CA ALA A 176 4.94 -1.31 -1.22
C ALA A 176 5.78 -2.33 -0.42
N LEU A 177 5.50 -3.62 -0.64
CA LEU A 177 6.18 -4.76 0.00
C LEU A 177 7.19 -5.36 -0.99
N ASN A 178 8.44 -5.42 -0.62
CA ASN A 178 9.48 -6.06 -1.42
C ASN A 178 9.33 -7.59 -1.32
N VAL A 179 8.89 -8.24 -2.38
CA VAL A 179 8.73 -9.70 -2.46
C VAL A 179 9.95 -10.33 -3.12
N THR A 180 10.14 -10.07 -4.41
CA THR A 180 11.28 -10.53 -5.22
C THR A 180 12.04 -9.36 -5.85
N THR A 181 11.85 -8.16 -5.31
CA THR A 181 12.35 -6.88 -5.82
C THR A 181 13.87 -6.89 -5.98
N ASP A 182 14.37 -6.38 -7.11
CA ASP A 182 15.78 -6.07 -7.30
C ASP A 182 16.16 -4.85 -6.43
N LEU A 183 16.76 -5.12 -5.28
CA LEU A 183 17.09 -4.10 -4.29
C LEU A 183 18.21 -3.16 -4.74
N THR A 184 18.97 -3.51 -5.78
CA THR A 184 20.02 -2.63 -6.33
C THR A 184 19.42 -1.34 -6.91
N ARG A 185 18.15 -1.37 -7.29
CA ARG A 185 17.40 -0.22 -7.80
C ARG A 185 17.21 0.88 -6.74
N PHE A 186 17.17 0.51 -5.46
CA PHE A 186 17.06 1.48 -4.37
C PHE A 186 18.30 2.38 -4.24
N PHE A 187 19.46 2.02 -4.80
CA PHE A 187 20.64 2.90 -4.84
C PHE A 187 20.43 4.17 -5.69
N ALA A 188 19.34 4.24 -6.46
CA ALA A 188 18.95 5.48 -7.15
C ALA A 188 18.38 6.55 -6.22
N ILE A 189 18.11 6.22 -4.95
CA ILE A 189 17.50 7.12 -3.97
C ILE A 189 18.11 6.96 -2.58
N ASN A 190 17.89 7.97 -1.71
CA ASN A 190 18.07 7.85 -0.26
C ASN A 190 16.69 7.66 0.40
N PRO A 191 16.18 6.44 0.60
CA PRO A 191 14.83 6.21 1.04
C PRO A 191 14.60 6.78 2.45
N CYS A 192 13.77 7.83 2.57
CA CYS A 192 13.52 8.55 3.83
C CYS A 192 14.79 9.10 4.51
N GLY A 193 15.82 9.48 3.74
CA GLY A 193 17.11 9.93 4.26
C GLY A 193 17.96 8.81 4.87
N MET A 194 17.60 7.56 4.64
CA MET A 194 18.40 6.37 5.02
C MET A 194 19.23 5.89 3.83
N GLN A 195 20.22 5.05 4.10
CA GLN A 195 20.95 4.36 3.05
C GLN A 195 20.09 3.24 2.44
N ALA A 196 20.29 2.97 1.14
CA ALA A 196 19.52 1.97 0.40
C ALA A 196 19.73 0.54 0.94
N GLU A 197 20.86 0.30 1.56
CA GLU A 197 21.28 -0.98 2.16
C GLU A 197 20.34 -1.49 3.26
N VAL A 198 19.51 -0.62 3.83
CA VAL A 198 18.50 -1.05 4.84
C VAL A 198 17.34 -1.81 4.22
N MET A 199 17.19 -1.78 2.88
CA MET A 199 16.09 -2.45 2.20
C MET A 199 16.37 -3.95 2.07
N SER A 200 15.34 -4.78 2.28
CA SER A 200 15.39 -6.21 2.01
C SER A 200 14.09 -6.67 1.35
N SER A 201 14.08 -7.91 0.87
CA SER A 201 12.91 -8.55 0.27
C SER A 201 12.59 -9.87 0.97
N LEU A 202 11.35 -10.32 0.83
CA LEU A 202 10.92 -11.59 1.44
C LEU A 202 11.76 -12.75 0.94
N VAL A 203 12.01 -12.83 -0.36
CA VAL A 203 12.80 -13.92 -0.97
C VAL A 203 14.25 -13.87 -0.50
N GLN A 204 14.86 -12.67 -0.39
CA GLN A 204 16.23 -12.55 0.11
C GLN A 204 16.39 -13.07 1.54
N LEU A 205 15.33 -13.00 2.36
CA LEU A 205 15.30 -13.52 3.73
C LEU A 205 14.83 -14.95 3.82
N GLY A 206 14.63 -15.64 2.68
CA GLY A 206 14.24 -17.05 2.64
C GLY A 206 12.75 -17.29 2.95
N ALA A 207 11.88 -16.29 2.73
CA ALA A 207 10.45 -16.42 2.95
C ALA A 207 9.86 -17.56 2.12
N GLN A 208 9.00 -18.35 2.74
CA GLN A 208 8.29 -19.46 2.14
C GLN A 208 6.82 -19.44 2.54
N ARG A 209 5.98 -19.99 1.67
CA ARG A 209 4.60 -20.26 1.97
C ARG A 209 4.25 -21.66 1.43
N ASP A 210 3.66 -22.50 2.28
CA ASP A 210 3.31 -23.88 1.94
C ASP A 210 4.50 -24.68 1.38
N GLY A 211 5.72 -24.42 1.92
CA GLY A 211 6.97 -25.07 1.52
C GLY A 211 7.56 -24.59 0.19
N GLN A 212 7.00 -23.53 -0.41
CA GLN A 212 7.49 -22.95 -1.68
C GLN A 212 8.01 -21.52 -1.44
N PRO A 213 9.06 -21.08 -2.15
CA PRO A 213 9.45 -19.66 -2.15
C PRO A 213 8.27 -18.77 -2.53
N VAL A 214 8.14 -17.63 -1.87
CA VAL A 214 7.03 -16.71 -2.14
C VAL A 214 7.19 -16.03 -3.51
N THR A 215 6.06 -15.85 -4.21
CA THR A 215 5.92 -15.02 -5.41
C THR A 215 4.83 -13.98 -5.18
N LEU A 216 4.72 -12.98 -6.07
CA LEU A 216 3.64 -12.00 -5.97
C LEU A 216 2.27 -12.66 -6.02
N GLU A 217 2.08 -13.59 -6.97
CA GLU A 217 0.81 -14.28 -7.20
C GLU A 217 0.36 -15.07 -5.97
N LEU A 218 1.30 -15.78 -5.31
CA LEU A 218 1.01 -16.53 -4.09
C LEU A 218 0.60 -15.62 -2.92
N LEU A 219 0.94 -14.34 -2.97
CA LEU A 219 0.66 -13.38 -1.91
C LEU A 219 -0.60 -12.54 -2.13
N LEU A 220 -1.23 -12.57 -3.32
CA LEU A 220 -2.38 -11.69 -3.62
C LEU A 220 -3.56 -11.88 -2.66
N GLU A 221 -4.10 -13.09 -2.56
CA GLU A 221 -5.21 -13.39 -1.63
C GLU A 221 -4.81 -13.28 -0.17
N PRO A 222 -3.65 -13.81 0.29
CA PRO A 222 -3.17 -13.61 1.65
C PRO A 222 -3.02 -12.14 2.02
N CYS A 223 -2.48 -11.32 1.11
CA CYS A 223 -2.34 -9.87 1.32
C CYS A 223 -3.71 -9.19 1.44
N ALA A 224 -4.63 -9.47 0.51
CA ALA A 224 -5.98 -8.91 0.53
C ALA A 224 -6.70 -9.26 1.85
N ARG A 225 -6.57 -10.51 2.31
CA ARG A 225 -7.14 -10.95 3.58
C ARG A 225 -6.50 -10.26 4.77
N ALA A 226 -5.16 -10.27 4.87
CA ALA A 226 -4.43 -9.70 6.00
C ALA A 226 -4.69 -8.18 6.14
N ILE A 227 -4.69 -7.46 5.03
CA ILE A 227 -5.04 -6.02 5.00
C ILE A 227 -6.52 -5.84 5.34
N GLY A 228 -7.41 -6.64 4.77
CA GLY A 228 -8.84 -6.58 5.07
C GLY A 228 -9.12 -6.79 6.54
N ASP A 229 -8.59 -7.85 7.14
CA ASP A 229 -8.77 -8.17 8.56
C ASP A 229 -8.24 -7.04 9.47
N ALA A 230 -7.07 -6.49 9.14
CA ALA A 230 -6.49 -5.37 9.89
C ALA A 230 -7.32 -4.08 9.77
N LEU A 231 -8.01 -3.89 8.65
CA LEU A 231 -8.90 -2.76 8.40
C LEU A 231 -10.34 -3.00 8.86
N GLY A 232 -10.69 -4.17 9.40
CA GLY A 232 -12.07 -4.55 9.72
C GLY A 232 -12.95 -4.68 8.47
N ARG A 233 -12.38 -5.10 7.36
CA ARG A 233 -13.05 -5.25 6.07
C ARG A 233 -12.88 -6.66 5.52
N ARG A 234 -13.86 -7.10 4.76
CA ARG A 234 -13.75 -8.29 3.93
C ARG A 234 -13.46 -7.85 2.49
N LEU A 235 -12.26 -8.14 1.99
CA LEU A 235 -11.76 -7.70 0.69
C LEU A 235 -11.47 -8.90 -0.24
N PRO A 236 -12.49 -9.64 -0.70
CA PRO A 236 -12.27 -10.78 -1.60
C PRO A 236 -11.60 -10.31 -2.90
N LEU A 237 -10.67 -11.15 -3.41
CA LEU A 237 -10.04 -10.91 -4.70
C LEU A 237 -11.08 -11.13 -5.81
N ARG A 238 -11.21 -10.16 -6.70
CA ARG A 238 -12.11 -10.18 -7.85
C ARG A 238 -11.34 -9.93 -9.13
N SER A 239 -11.82 -10.45 -10.22
CA SER A 239 -11.34 -10.06 -11.54
C SER A 239 -11.70 -8.59 -11.84
N LEU A 240 -11.00 -7.98 -12.78
CA LEU A 240 -11.29 -6.61 -13.22
C LEU A 240 -12.75 -6.48 -13.74
N ALA A 241 -13.23 -7.49 -14.44
CA ALA A 241 -14.60 -7.52 -14.98
C ALA A 241 -15.67 -7.52 -13.87
N GLU A 242 -15.45 -8.29 -12.79
CA GLU A 242 -16.38 -8.38 -11.66
C GLU A 242 -16.34 -7.17 -10.74
N SER A 243 -15.25 -6.41 -10.76
CA SER A 243 -15.02 -5.28 -9.85
C SER A 243 -15.76 -4.01 -10.25
N GLY A 244 -16.19 -3.89 -11.50
CA GLY A 244 -16.74 -2.63 -12.07
C GLY A 244 -15.68 -1.55 -12.33
N LEU A 245 -14.39 -1.84 -12.19
CA LEU A 245 -13.31 -0.86 -12.39
C LEU A 245 -12.83 -0.76 -13.86
N GLY A 246 -13.30 -1.62 -14.75
CA GLY A 246 -12.90 -1.62 -16.16
C GLY A 246 -13.00 -0.25 -16.82
N PRO A 247 -14.16 0.44 -16.80
CA PRO A 247 -14.29 1.76 -17.39
C PRO A 247 -13.35 2.82 -16.80
N LEU A 248 -13.08 2.77 -15.49
CA LEU A 248 -12.14 3.69 -14.84
C LEU A 248 -10.70 3.43 -15.27
N LEU A 249 -10.34 2.16 -15.45
CA LEU A 249 -9.01 1.79 -15.94
C LEU A 249 -8.82 2.21 -17.40
N ASP A 250 -9.83 2.07 -18.24
CA ASP A 250 -9.79 2.51 -19.63
C ASP A 250 -9.65 4.04 -19.71
N GLU A 251 -10.38 4.80 -18.91
CA GLU A 251 -10.22 6.25 -18.80
C GLU A 251 -8.80 6.62 -18.32
N ALA A 252 -8.28 5.92 -17.30
CA ALA A 252 -6.95 6.17 -16.78
C ALA A 252 -5.85 5.90 -17.82
N ARG A 253 -6.02 4.91 -18.69
CA ARG A 253 -5.12 4.62 -19.82
C ARG A 253 -5.13 5.70 -20.89
N LEU A 254 -6.29 6.30 -21.15
CA LEU A 254 -6.42 7.38 -22.13
C LEU A 254 -5.79 8.70 -21.65
N ARG A 255 -5.76 8.92 -20.33
CA ARG A 255 -5.28 10.18 -19.73
C ARG A 255 -4.45 9.90 -18.47
N PRO A 256 -3.29 9.22 -18.60
CA PRO A 256 -2.44 8.93 -17.45
C PRO A 256 -1.86 10.22 -16.87
N GLU A 257 -1.51 10.17 -15.58
CA GLU A 257 -0.65 11.19 -14.97
C GLU A 257 0.76 11.07 -15.57
N LEU A 258 1.42 12.21 -15.75
CA LEU A 258 2.74 12.25 -16.37
C LEU A 258 3.83 12.43 -15.30
N PRO A 259 5.01 11.83 -15.49
CA PRO A 259 6.15 12.09 -14.63
C PRO A 259 6.59 13.56 -14.74
N ARG A 260 7.21 14.09 -13.71
CA ARG A 260 7.92 15.35 -13.83
C ARG A 260 9.06 15.14 -14.81
N LEU A 261 9.14 15.97 -15.86
CA LEU A 261 10.23 15.90 -16.84
C LEU A 261 11.56 16.10 -16.11
N THR A 262 12.40 15.08 -16.12
CA THR A 262 13.68 15.04 -15.38
C THR A 262 14.87 15.15 -16.30
N SER A 263 14.71 15.62 -17.54
CA SER A 263 15.80 15.77 -18.47
C SER A 263 16.43 17.16 -18.40
N ASP A 264 17.76 17.22 -18.46
CA ASP A 264 18.53 18.47 -18.71
C ASP A 264 18.14 19.19 -20.02
N GLN A 265 17.17 18.67 -20.77
CA GLN A 265 16.66 19.25 -22.00
C GLN A 265 15.79 20.49 -21.75
N ASP A 266 15.24 20.70 -20.55
CA ASP A 266 14.43 21.89 -20.22
C ASP A 266 15.30 23.11 -19.82
N ARG A 267 16.64 22.99 -19.78
CA ARG A 267 17.55 24.11 -19.53
C ARG A 267 18.02 24.82 -20.80
N LEU A 268 17.60 24.35 -21.97
CA LEU A 268 17.98 24.88 -23.29
C LEU A 268 16.81 25.36 -24.15
N ALA A 269 15.65 25.55 -23.56
CA ALA A 269 14.49 26.14 -24.23
C ALA A 269 14.16 27.55 -23.67
#